data_e27b65190508f9f5a747855f583a395e
#
_entry.id   e27b65190508f9f5a747855f583a395e
#
_cell.length_a   1.000
_cell.length_b   1.000
_cell.length_c   1.000
_cell.angle_alpha   90.00
_cell.angle_beta   90.00
_cell.angle_gamma   90.00
#
_symmetry.space_group_name_H-M   'P 1'
#
loop_
_entity.id
_entity.type
_entity.pdbx_description
1 polymer ?
#
loop_
_entity_poly.entity_id
_entity_poly.type
_entity_poly.pdbx_seq_one_letter_code
_entity_poly.pdbx_strand_id
1 'polypeptide(L)'
;MNNVERSGDTVLRDAGPWTPTVHRYLDYLTMAGVDWAPRPLGIDGRRERLSYVHGDVPLYPMPDWVWSEEVLTDGARRLRQLHDASIGFGLDDAVWQSPAKVPAEVICHNDFSPHNLAFVDGAFVGAIDFDMCSPGPRLWDIAYFATRVVPLTA
;
A
#
# COMPACT_ATOMS: atom_id res chain seq x y z
N MET A 1 0.22 15.17 11.26
CA MET A 1 -0.12 13.88 11.92
C MET A 1 -1.52 13.54 11.45
N ASN A 2 -1.65 12.49 10.63
CA ASN A 2 -2.97 12.10 10.13
C ASN A 2 -3.79 11.57 11.29
N ASN A 3 -4.97 12.16 11.50
CA ASN A 3 -5.88 11.75 12.56
C ASN A 3 -6.57 10.45 12.13
N VAL A 4 -6.04 9.31 12.57
CA VAL A 4 -6.52 7.97 12.22
C VAL A 4 -7.33 7.41 13.37
N GLU A 5 -8.58 7.06 13.12
CA GLU A 5 -9.50 6.48 14.08
C GLU A 5 -10.02 5.13 13.56
N ARG A 6 -9.90 4.10 14.38
CA ARG A 6 -10.50 2.80 14.09
C ARG A 6 -11.88 2.69 14.76
N SER A 7 -12.87 2.23 13.98
CA SER A 7 -14.21 1.91 14.47
C SER A 7 -14.64 0.54 13.92
N GLY A 8 -14.50 -0.50 14.75
CA GLY A 8 -14.77 -1.88 14.32
C GLY A 8 -13.85 -2.30 13.17
N ASP A 9 -14.47 -2.65 12.04
CA ASP A 9 -13.80 -3.08 10.82
C ASP A 9 -13.55 -1.93 9.82
N THR A 10 -13.57 -0.70 10.29
CA THR A 10 -13.33 0.48 9.46
C THR A 10 -12.29 1.41 10.06
N VAL A 11 -11.62 2.15 9.20
CA VAL A 11 -10.69 3.21 9.53
C VAL A 11 -11.21 4.52 8.98
N LEU A 12 -11.22 5.55 9.81
CA LEU A 12 -11.56 6.92 9.44
C LEU A 12 -10.30 7.79 9.57
N ARG A 13 -9.93 8.50 8.52
CA ARG A 13 -8.75 9.37 8.49
C ARG A 13 -8.97 10.61 7.63
N ASP A 14 -8.05 11.57 7.71
CA ASP A 14 -8.14 12.79 6.92
C ASP A 14 -7.95 12.50 5.44
N ALA A 15 -8.81 13.11 4.60
CA ALA A 15 -8.75 13.04 3.15
C ALA A 15 -7.93 14.20 2.57
N GLY A 16 -7.19 13.94 1.50
CA GLY A 16 -6.47 14.93 0.72
C GLY A 16 -6.98 15.04 -0.73
N PRO A 17 -6.41 15.94 -1.53
CA PRO A 17 -6.79 16.09 -2.94
C PRO A 17 -6.60 14.81 -3.79
N TRP A 18 -5.70 13.93 -3.37
CA TRP A 18 -5.41 12.63 -4.01
C TRP A 18 -6.42 11.55 -3.64
N THR A 19 -7.15 11.68 -2.53
CA THR A 19 -8.02 10.63 -1.99
C THR A 19 -9.04 10.10 -3.01
N PRO A 20 -9.72 10.91 -3.83
CA PRO A 20 -10.64 10.38 -4.85
C PRO A 20 -9.95 9.47 -5.87
N THR A 21 -8.71 9.80 -6.27
CA THR A 21 -7.91 8.96 -7.16
C THR A 21 -7.52 7.64 -6.49
N VAL A 22 -7.05 7.70 -5.24
CA VAL A 22 -6.68 6.51 -4.47
C VAL A 22 -7.88 5.61 -4.24
N HIS A 23 -9.06 6.14 -3.92
CA HIS A 23 -10.30 5.36 -3.80
C HIS A 23 -10.65 4.64 -5.10
N ARG A 24 -10.62 5.34 -6.24
CA ARG A 24 -10.85 4.75 -7.55
C ARG A 24 -9.81 3.64 -7.85
N TYR A 25 -8.56 3.84 -7.47
CA TYR A 25 -7.51 2.85 -7.62
C TYR A 25 -7.72 1.62 -6.75
N LEU A 26 -8.09 1.79 -5.49
CA LEU A 26 -8.39 0.69 -4.56
C LEU A 26 -9.61 -0.14 -5.03
N ASP A 27 -10.66 0.51 -5.53
CA ASP A 27 -11.80 -0.19 -6.15
C ASP A 27 -11.36 -1.00 -7.38
N TYR A 28 -10.53 -0.39 -8.22
CA TYR A 28 -9.96 -1.08 -9.38
C TYR A 28 -9.12 -2.29 -8.99
N LEU A 29 -8.28 -2.17 -7.97
CA LEU A 29 -7.47 -3.28 -7.44
C LEU A 29 -8.34 -4.43 -6.93
N THR A 30 -9.42 -4.12 -6.21
CA THR A 30 -10.38 -5.12 -5.74
C THR A 30 -10.99 -5.89 -6.92
N MET A 31 -11.39 -5.20 -7.98
CA MET A 31 -11.94 -5.81 -9.20
C MET A 31 -10.89 -6.64 -9.96
N ALA A 32 -9.62 -6.26 -9.87
CA ALA A 32 -8.50 -6.97 -10.48
C ALA A 32 -8.00 -8.17 -9.65
N GLY A 33 -8.65 -8.47 -8.51
CA GLY A 33 -8.34 -9.63 -7.66
C GLY A 33 -7.28 -9.37 -6.60
N VAL A 34 -6.93 -8.12 -6.33
CA VAL A 34 -6.08 -7.73 -5.19
C VAL A 34 -6.99 -7.52 -3.98
N ASP A 35 -7.17 -8.57 -3.19
CA ASP A 35 -8.12 -8.62 -2.08
C ASP A 35 -7.50 -8.27 -0.71
N TRP A 36 -6.20 -8.03 -0.68
CA TRP A 36 -5.43 -7.72 0.51
C TRP A 36 -5.16 -6.22 0.72
N ALA A 37 -5.62 -5.35 -0.20
CA ALA A 37 -5.64 -3.91 -0.02
C ALA A 37 -6.91 -3.43 0.71
N PRO A 38 -6.91 -2.26 1.36
CA PRO A 38 -8.12 -1.69 1.94
C PRO A 38 -9.18 -1.44 0.88
N ARG A 39 -10.46 -1.61 1.25
CA ARG A 39 -11.57 -1.22 0.37
C ARG A 39 -12.03 0.19 0.72
N PRO A 40 -12.24 1.08 -0.26
CA PRO A 40 -12.81 2.39 -0.02
C PRO A 40 -14.29 2.26 0.35
N LEU A 41 -14.70 2.96 1.40
CA LEU A 41 -16.06 2.93 1.91
C LEU A 41 -16.75 4.30 1.82
N GLY A 42 -16.05 5.30 1.31
CA GLY A 42 -16.60 6.63 1.03
C GLY A 42 -15.74 7.77 1.55
N ILE A 43 -16.07 8.96 1.08
CA ILE A 43 -15.48 10.23 1.49
C ILE A 43 -16.62 11.12 1.99
N ASP A 44 -16.47 11.66 3.21
CA ASP A 44 -17.41 12.59 3.80
C ASP A 44 -16.68 13.87 4.23
N GLY A 45 -16.90 14.92 3.48
CA GLY A 45 -16.21 16.20 3.69
C GLY A 45 -14.68 16.03 3.59
N ARG A 46 -13.99 16.22 4.72
CA ARG A 46 -12.52 16.13 4.81
C ARG A 46 -12.03 14.79 5.38
N ARG A 47 -12.91 13.82 5.50
CA ARG A 47 -12.60 12.49 6.06
C ARG A 47 -12.90 11.41 5.03
N GLU A 48 -12.04 10.41 4.97
CA GLU A 48 -12.26 9.17 4.22
C GLU A 48 -12.48 8.00 5.15
N ARG A 49 -13.23 7.02 4.66
CA ARG A 49 -13.45 5.75 5.35
C ARG A 49 -12.95 4.61 4.48
N LEU A 50 -12.14 3.76 5.09
CA LEU A 50 -11.58 2.55 4.47
C LEU A 50 -11.94 1.32 5.32
N SER A 51 -11.93 0.13 4.71
CA SER A 51 -11.97 -1.10 5.49
C SER A 51 -10.68 -1.26 6.30
N TYR A 52 -10.82 -1.83 7.51
CA TYR A 52 -9.66 -2.18 8.31
C TYR A 52 -8.99 -3.45 7.76
N VAL A 53 -7.69 -3.43 7.60
CA VAL A 53 -6.89 -4.61 7.26
C VAL A 53 -6.49 -5.30 8.55
N HIS A 54 -7.04 -6.50 8.79
CA HIS A 54 -6.77 -7.27 10.01
C HIS A 54 -5.40 -7.91 9.95
N GLY A 55 -4.59 -7.66 10.97
CA GLY A 55 -3.24 -8.18 11.12
C GLY A 55 -2.39 -7.25 11.95
N ASP A 56 -1.22 -7.74 12.35
CA ASP A 56 -0.24 -6.96 13.07
C ASP A 56 0.64 -6.19 12.10
N VAL A 57 0.72 -4.88 12.26
CA VAL A 57 1.63 -4.02 11.52
C VAL A 57 2.86 -3.77 12.40
N PRO A 58 4.05 -4.26 12.02
CA PRO A 58 5.24 -4.10 12.86
C PRO A 58 5.66 -2.63 12.93
N LEU A 59 6.06 -2.21 14.13
CA LEU A 59 6.55 -0.87 14.41
C LEU A 59 8.01 -0.93 14.86
N TYR A 60 8.72 0.19 14.73
CA TYR A 60 10.09 0.30 15.21
C TYR A 60 10.16 0.29 16.75
N PRO A 61 11.15 -0.43 17.33
CA PRO A 61 12.15 -1.28 16.66
C PRO A 61 11.50 -2.49 15.99
N MET A 62 11.88 -2.77 14.72
CA MET A 62 11.32 -3.87 13.98
C MET A 62 11.64 -5.21 14.64
N PRO A 63 10.66 -6.12 14.78
CA PRO A 63 10.93 -7.47 15.27
C PRO A 63 11.78 -8.28 14.29
N ASP A 64 12.59 -9.20 14.81
CA ASP A 64 13.57 -9.95 13.99
C ASP A 64 12.95 -10.75 12.84
N TRP A 65 11.72 -11.26 13.02
CA TRP A 65 11.02 -12.02 11.98
C TRP A 65 10.75 -11.22 10.69
N VAL A 66 10.76 -9.88 10.75
CA VAL A 66 10.61 -9.02 9.57
C VAL A 66 11.72 -9.25 8.55
N TRP A 67 12.88 -9.69 9.00
CA TRP A 67 14.06 -9.97 8.17
C TRP A 67 14.10 -11.39 7.61
N SER A 68 13.01 -12.17 7.77
CA SER A 68 12.94 -13.53 7.29
C SER A 68 12.84 -13.61 5.76
N GLU A 69 13.28 -14.75 5.21
CA GLU A 69 13.14 -15.02 3.78
C GLU A 69 11.67 -15.13 3.36
N GLU A 70 10.79 -15.57 4.26
CA GLU A 70 9.35 -15.65 4.04
C GLU A 70 8.75 -14.27 3.82
N VAL A 71 9.09 -13.29 4.66
CA VAL A 71 8.60 -11.90 4.51
C VAL A 71 9.10 -11.28 3.21
N LEU A 72 10.37 -11.48 2.88
CA LEU A 72 10.94 -10.99 1.63
C LEU A 72 10.23 -11.61 0.42
N THR A 73 10.05 -12.93 0.42
CA THR A 73 9.47 -13.66 -0.71
C THR A 73 7.99 -13.33 -0.90
N ASP A 74 7.21 -13.35 0.18
CA ASP A 74 5.78 -13.01 0.11
C ASP A 74 5.56 -11.56 -0.24
N GLY A 75 6.30 -10.64 0.35
CA GLY A 75 6.22 -9.23 0.03
C GLY A 75 6.54 -8.96 -1.45
N ALA A 76 7.60 -9.58 -1.97
CA ALA A 76 7.96 -9.46 -3.38
C ALA A 76 6.86 -9.99 -4.33
N ARG A 77 6.24 -11.13 -4.00
CA ARG A 77 5.11 -11.69 -4.77
C ARG A 77 3.90 -10.77 -4.76
N ARG A 78 3.57 -10.20 -3.59
CA ARG A 78 2.45 -9.27 -3.45
C ARG A 78 2.71 -7.96 -4.17
N LEU A 79 3.93 -7.45 -4.08
CA LEU A 79 4.31 -6.25 -4.83
C LEU A 79 4.21 -6.47 -6.35
N ARG A 80 4.65 -7.64 -6.84
CA ARG A 80 4.46 -8.01 -8.24
C ARG A 80 2.99 -8.09 -8.63
N GLN A 81 2.15 -8.72 -7.81
CA GLN A 81 0.70 -8.80 -8.04
C GLN A 81 0.08 -7.40 -8.14
N LEU A 82 0.45 -6.49 -7.23
CA LEU A 82 0.01 -5.10 -7.23
C LEU A 82 0.39 -4.40 -8.53
N HIS A 83 1.65 -4.50 -8.93
CA HIS A 83 2.16 -3.91 -10.16
C HIS A 83 1.45 -4.45 -11.41
N ASP A 84 1.31 -5.76 -11.52
CA ASP A 84 0.65 -6.38 -12.68
C ASP A 84 -0.82 -5.97 -12.76
N ALA A 85 -1.52 -5.93 -11.64
CA ALA A 85 -2.91 -5.46 -11.57
C ALA A 85 -3.06 -4.00 -11.98
N SER A 86 -2.08 -3.14 -11.68
CA SER A 86 -2.17 -1.70 -11.89
C SER A 86 -2.07 -1.25 -13.35
N ILE A 87 -1.57 -2.11 -14.26
CA ILE A 87 -1.27 -1.74 -15.66
C ILE A 87 -2.49 -1.20 -16.41
N GLY A 88 -3.69 -1.71 -16.12
CA GLY A 88 -4.92 -1.29 -16.80
C GLY A 88 -5.64 -0.11 -16.14
N PHE A 89 -5.11 0.46 -15.07
CA PHE A 89 -5.75 1.57 -14.37
C PHE A 89 -5.71 2.86 -15.21
N GLY A 90 -6.88 3.49 -15.40
CA GLY A 90 -7.00 4.74 -16.15
C GLY A 90 -6.43 5.94 -15.38
N LEU A 91 -5.55 6.70 -16.03
CA LEU A 91 -4.85 7.85 -15.45
C LEU A 91 -5.55 9.20 -15.70
N ASP A 92 -6.66 9.21 -16.44
CA ASP A 92 -7.40 10.44 -16.75
C ASP A 92 -7.88 11.12 -15.47
N ASP A 93 -7.60 12.41 -15.35
CA ASP A 93 -7.95 13.25 -14.19
C ASP A 93 -7.38 12.74 -12.85
N ALA A 94 -6.37 11.88 -12.89
CA ALA A 94 -5.74 11.36 -11.67
C ALA A 94 -4.91 12.43 -10.96
N VAL A 95 -5.16 12.59 -9.66
CA VAL A 95 -4.39 13.45 -8.76
C VAL A 95 -3.64 12.56 -7.78
N TRP A 96 -2.33 12.66 -7.74
CA TRP A 96 -1.46 11.88 -6.88
C TRP A 96 -0.77 12.76 -5.86
N GLN A 97 -0.56 12.25 -4.65
CA GLN A 97 0.22 12.95 -3.62
C GLN A 97 1.70 12.96 -3.98
N SER A 98 2.23 11.83 -4.41
CA SER A 98 3.60 11.73 -4.92
C SER A 98 3.66 12.04 -6.41
N PRO A 99 4.71 12.74 -6.89
CA PRO A 99 4.86 12.98 -8.32
C PRO A 99 5.08 11.65 -9.08
N ALA A 100 4.50 11.58 -10.29
CA ALA A 100 4.77 10.48 -11.19
C ALA A 100 6.25 10.44 -11.59
N LYS A 101 6.78 9.23 -11.76
CA LYS A 101 8.15 8.96 -12.20
C LYS A 101 8.14 8.33 -13.58
N VAL A 102 9.20 8.54 -14.35
CA VAL A 102 9.35 7.94 -15.67
C VAL A 102 10.45 6.87 -15.65
N PRO A 103 10.25 5.75 -16.38
CA PRO A 103 9.05 5.38 -17.13
C PRO A 103 7.86 5.05 -16.20
N ALA A 104 6.64 5.41 -16.61
CA ALA A 104 5.41 5.09 -15.89
C ALA A 104 4.91 3.69 -16.30
N GLU A 105 5.53 2.67 -15.76
CA GLU A 105 5.23 1.27 -16.10
C GLU A 105 4.01 0.73 -15.35
N VAL A 106 3.88 1.14 -14.09
CA VAL A 106 2.87 0.66 -13.13
C VAL A 106 2.45 1.79 -12.20
N ILE A 107 1.48 1.54 -11.31
CA ILE A 107 1.26 2.40 -10.15
C ILE A 107 2.10 1.84 -9.00
N CYS A 108 3.15 2.58 -8.62
CA CYS A 108 3.97 2.26 -7.48
C CYS A 108 3.23 2.56 -6.18
N HIS A 109 3.45 1.74 -5.14
CA HIS A 109 2.99 2.03 -3.78
C HIS A 109 3.79 3.19 -3.16
N ASN A 110 5.06 3.27 -3.50
CA ASN A 110 6.06 4.25 -3.03
C ASN A 110 6.44 4.15 -1.54
N ASP A 111 5.70 3.39 -0.75
CA ASP A 111 5.99 3.14 0.67
C ASP A 111 5.67 1.69 1.07
N PHE A 112 5.95 0.73 0.17
CA PHE A 112 5.75 -0.70 0.43
C PHE A 112 6.87 -1.22 1.33
N SER A 113 6.63 -1.14 2.64
CA SER A 113 7.61 -1.45 3.69
C SER A 113 6.92 -2.09 4.89
N PRO A 114 7.63 -2.81 5.76
CA PRO A 114 7.02 -3.58 6.85
C PRO A 114 6.04 -2.80 7.72
N HIS A 115 6.29 -1.51 7.98
CA HIS A 115 5.39 -0.68 8.78
C HIS A 115 4.06 -0.31 8.08
N ASN A 116 3.90 -0.68 6.80
CA ASN A 116 2.67 -0.57 6.02
C ASN A 116 2.15 -1.94 5.56
N LEU A 117 2.71 -3.04 6.07
CA LEU A 117 2.29 -4.40 5.78
C LEU A 117 1.69 -5.04 7.02
N ALA A 118 0.59 -5.74 6.86
CA ALA A 118 -0.09 -6.46 7.93
C ALA A 118 0.23 -7.96 7.86
N PHE A 119 0.45 -8.57 9.02
CA PHE A 119 0.84 -9.97 9.16
C PHE A 119 -0.01 -10.67 10.20
N VAL A 120 -0.22 -11.97 10.03
CA VAL A 120 -0.76 -12.89 11.04
C VAL A 120 0.21 -14.05 11.17
N ASP A 121 0.73 -14.26 12.38
CA ASP A 121 1.74 -15.29 12.65
C ASP A 121 2.95 -15.24 11.69
N GLY A 122 3.39 -14.02 11.34
CA GLY A 122 4.49 -13.79 10.41
C GLY A 122 4.14 -13.93 8.92
N ALA A 123 2.93 -14.34 8.58
CA ALA A 123 2.46 -14.43 7.20
C ALA A 123 1.79 -13.13 6.75
N PHE A 124 2.14 -12.65 5.56
CA PHE A 124 1.53 -11.47 4.96
C PHE A 124 0.01 -11.65 4.75
N VAL A 125 -0.77 -10.69 5.20
CA VAL A 125 -2.24 -10.67 5.02
C VAL A 125 -2.75 -9.41 4.35
N GLY A 126 -1.97 -8.33 4.28
CA GLY A 126 -2.40 -7.12 3.60
C GLY A 126 -1.38 -5.99 3.64
N ALA A 127 -1.68 -4.94 2.90
CA ALA A 127 -0.94 -3.68 2.93
C ALA A 127 -1.89 -2.51 3.18
N ILE A 128 -1.36 -1.45 3.74
CA ILE A 128 -2.09 -0.22 4.08
C ILE A 128 -1.35 1.01 3.53
N ASP A 129 -1.97 2.16 3.68
CA ASP A 129 -1.40 3.48 3.36
C ASP A 129 -1.01 3.66 1.89
N PHE A 130 -2.03 3.65 1.02
CA PHE A 130 -1.90 3.85 -0.42
C PHE A 130 -1.83 5.33 -0.84
N ASP A 131 -1.72 6.26 0.08
CA ASP A 131 -1.74 7.70 -0.22
C ASP A 131 -0.57 8.14 -1.10
N MET A 132 0.59 7.51 -0.93
CA MET A 132 1.80 7.83 -1.68
C MET A 132 1.85 7.21 -3.08
N CYS A 133 0.83 6.42 -3.47
CA CYS A 133 0.78 5.79 -4.78
C CYS A 133 0.92 6.81 -5.91
N SER A 134 1.65 6.44 -6.94
CA SER A 134 1.77 7.22 -8.19
C SER A 134 2.39 6.40 -9.31
N PRO A 135 2.19 6.78 -10.60
CA PRO A 135 2.84 6.12 -11.72
C PRO A 135 4.36 6.14 -11.60
N GLY A 136 5.01 5.03 -11.93
CA GLY A 136 6.46 4.92 -11.90
C GLY A 136 7.00 3.59 -12.40
N PRO A 137 8.33 3.43 -12.42
CA PRO A 137 8.96 2.17 -12.83
C PRO A 137 8.85 1.13 -11.71
N ARG A 138 8.65 -0.14 -12.08
CA ARG A 138 8.63 -1.26 -11.13
C ARG A 138 9.84 -1.30 -10.21
N LEU A 139 11.01 -0.99 -10.77
CA LEU A 139 12.28 -1.02 -10.04
C LEU A 139 12.29 -0.07 -8.85
N TRP A 140 11.55 1.02 -8.91
CA TRP A 140 11.46 1.98 -7.80
C TRP A 140 10.92 1.32 -6.51
N ASP A 141 9.76 0.68 -6.60
CA ASP A 141 9.16 -0.02 -5.46
C ASP A 141 9.97 -1.25 -5.04
N ILE A 142 10.50 -2.00 -6.00
CA ILE A 142 11.33 -3.19 -5.71
C ILE A 142 12.57 -2.78 -4.91
N ALA A 143 13.28 -1.74 -5.34
CA ALA A 143 14.45 -1.24 -4.63
C ALA A 143 14.08 -0.72 -3.24
N TYR A 144 12.99 0.04 -3.13
CA TYR A 144 12.52 0.54 -1.85
C TYR A 144 12.20 -0.61 -0.89
N PHE A 145 11.38 -1.58 -1.31
CA PHE A 145 11.03 -2.75 -0.49
C PHE A 145 12.28 -3.53 -0.07
N ALA A 146 13.19 -3.82 -1.01
CA ALA A 146 14.42 -4.56 -0.71
C ALA A 146 15.26 -3.86 0.39
N THR A 147 15.40 -2.54 0.33
CA THR A 147 16.15 -1.80 1.37
C THR A 147 15.49 -1.83 2.75
N ARG A 148 14.21 -2.20 2.82
CA ARG A 148 13.44 -2.25 4.08
C ARG A 148 13.36 -3.64 4.71
N VAL A 149 13.57 -4.70 3.92
CA VAL A 149 13.44 -6.08 4.39
C VAL A 149 14.74 -6.89 4.28
N VAL A 150 15.77 -6.34 3.64
CA VAL A 150 17.10 -6.96 3.58
C VAL A 150 18.03 -6.19 4.52
N PRO A 151 18.64 -6.85 5.52
CA PRO A 151 19.63 -6.20 6.37
C PRO A 151 20.91 -5.94 5.56
N LEU A 152 21.06 -4.69 5.08
CA LEU A 152 22.20 -4.27 4.25
C LEU A 152 23.45 -3.93 5.08
N THR A 153 23.30 -3.83 6.41
CA THR A 153 24.41 -3.58 7.34
C THR A 153 24.36 -4.59 8.47
N ALA A 154 25.50 -5.23 8.72
CA ALA A 154 25.70 -6.07 9.90
C ALA A 154 25.91 -5.20 11.14
#